data_56b6bbe6bee7f92e94e098bb3fc448fe
#
_entry.id   56b6bbe6bee7f92e94e098bb3fc448fe
#
_cell.length_a   1.000
_cell.length_b   1.000
_cell.length_c   1.000
_cell.angle_alpha   90.00
_cell.angle_beta   90.00
_cell.angle_gamma   90.00
#
_symmetry.space_group_name_H-M   'P 1'
#
loop_
_entity.id
_entity.type
_entity.pdbx_description
1 polymer ?
#
loop_
_entity_poly.entity_id
_entity_poly.type
_entity_poly.pdbx_seq_one_letter_code
_entity_poly.pdbx_strand_id
1 'polypeptide(L)'
;MSDDSFDYIIVGSGAAGAILADRLSADGRHSVCLLEAGPADWHPYLHIPAGFIKVLFNPAFTWTYSSEPTSRTHGRRIPLPQGRTLGGSTSINGLVYNRGQAQDYDNWAAMGNGGWGYADVLPYFQRTEAYGGGEDAYRGRDGSLVVSDMSWKHPICEQFIAGAHALGLSLIHISEPTR
;
A
#
# COMPACT_ATOMS: atom_id res chain seq x y z
N MET A 1 -17.86 2.63 35.86
CA MET A 1 -17.10 2.48 34.61
C MET A 1 -17.92 1.53 33.77
N SER A 2 -18.42 1.95 32.61
CA SER A 2 -19.06 1.04 31.67
C SER A 2 -17.98 0.04 31.23
N ASP A 3 -18.24 -1.25 31.44
CA ASP A 3 -17.37 -2.30 30.87
C ASP A 3 -17.66 -2.29 29.36
N ASP A 4 -16.86 -1.53 28.61
CA ASP A 4 -16.94 -1.52 27.15
C ASP A 4 -16.40 -2.87 26.66
N SER A 5 -17.32 -3.72 26.22
CA SER A 5 -17.03 -5.07 25.70
C SER A 5 -17.21 -5.05 24.18
N PHE A 6 -16.25 -5.59 23.47
CA PHE A 6 -16.26 -5.71 22.00
C PHE A 6 -15.96 -7.15 21.59
N ASP A 7 -16.58 -7.62 20.51
CA ASP A 7 -16.29 -8.93 19.94
C ASP A 7 -14.89 -9.00 19.36
N TYR A 8 -14.42 -7.88 18.76
CA TYR A 8 -13.08 -7.76 18.18
C TYR A 8 -12.42 -6.45 18.58
N ILE A 9 -11.12 -6.52 18.90
CA ILE A 9 -10.27 -5.35 19.10
C ILE A 9 -9.16 -5.39 18.04
N ILE A 10 -9.08 -4.35 17.23
CA ILE A 10 -8.08 -4.19 16.18
C ILE A 10 -7.12 -3.07 16.59
N VAL A 11 -5.82 -3.36 16.61
CA VAL A 11 -4.78 -2.39 16.98
C VAL A 11 -4.10 -1.88 15.73
N GLY A 12 -4.26 -0.60 15.46
CA GLY A 12 -3.75 0.12 14.29
C GLY A 12 -4.77 0.20 13.16
N SER A 13 -5.07 1.43 12.72
CA SER A 13 -5.99 1.74 11.62
C SER A 13 -5.31 1.84 10.25
N GLY A 14 -4.15 1.20 10.07
CA GLY A 14 -3.45 1.14 8.79
C GLY A 14 -4.16 0.26 7.76
N ALA A 15 -3.48 -0.02 6.64
CA ALA A 15 -4.04 -0.77 5.50
C ALA A 15 -4.72 -2.09 5.89
N ALA A 16 -4.12 -2.86 6.80
CA ALA A 16 -4.69 -4.13 7.24
C ALA A 16 -5.84 -3.93 8.24
N GLY A 17 -5.64 -3.07 9.25
CA GLY A 17 -6.63 -2.87 10.31
C GLY A 17 -7.92 -2.24 9.80
N ALA A 18 -7.85 -1.30 8.87
CA ALA A 18 -9.03 -0.69 8.26
C ALA A 18 -9.88 -1.73 7.50
N ILE A 19 -9.23 -2.61 6.73
CA ILE A 19 -9.91 -3.69 6.00
C ILE A 19 -10.54 -4.71 6.98
N LEU A 20 -9.83 -5.06 8.05
CA LEU A 20 -10.37 -5.97 9.05
C LEU A 20 -11.58 -5.35 9.76
N ALA A 21 -11.51 -4.06 10.12
CA ALA A 21 -12.62 -3.36 10.75
C ALA A 21 -13.85 -3.35 9.85
N ASP A 22 -13.68 -3.00 8.57
CA ASP A 22 -14.74 -3.01 7.56
C ASP A 22 -15.38 -4.40 7.43
N ARG A 23 -14.57 -5.43 7.25
CA ARG A 23 -15.07 -6.79 6.98
C ARG A 23 -15.72 -7.44 8.19
N LEU A 24 -15.17 -7.23 9.39
CA LEU A 24 -15.72 -7.83 10.62
C LEU A 24 -17.01 -7.15 11.09
N SER A 25 -17.21 -5.87 10.74
CA SER A 25 -18.42 -5.13 11.09
C SER A 25 -19.50 -5.12 10.00
N ALA A 26 -19.18 -5.59 8.78
CA ALA A 26 -20.03 -5.44 7.59
C ALA A 26 -21.44 -6.06 7.73
N ASP A 27 -21.58 -7.14 8.46
CA ASP A 27 -22.87 -7.81 8.65
C ASP A 27 -23.67 -7.31 9.88
N GLY A 28 -23.10 -6.38 10.65
CA GLY A 28 -23.70 -5.78 11.84
C GLY A 28 -23.88 -6.75 13.02
N ARG A 29 -23.33 -7.96 12.96
CA ARG A 29 -23.45 -8.97 14.04
C ARG A 29 -22.36 -8.86 15.09
N HIS A 30 -21.26 -8.20 14.77
CA HIS A 30 -20.12 -8.07 15.65
C HIS A 30 -19.79 -6.61 15.95
N SER A 31 -19.49 -6.33 17.20
CA SER A 31 -18.95 -5.06 17.65
C SER A 31 -17.43 -5.06 17.48
N VAL A 32 -16.90 -4.02 16.81
CA VAL A 32 -15.48 -3.91 16.51
C VAL A 32 -14.93 -2.62 17.09
N CYS A 33 -13.89 -2.72 17.93
CA CYS A 33 -13.12 -1.59 18.42
C CYS A 33 -11.84 -1.45 17.61
N LEU A 34 -11.64 -0.30 16.97
CA LEU A 34 -10.43 0.03 16.23
C LEU A 34 -9.62 1.06 17.03
N LEU A 35 -8.43 0.67 17.49
CA LEU A 35 -7.53 1.52 18.27
C LEU A 35 -6.44 2.08 17.36
N GLU A 36 -6.26 3.40 17.36
CA GLU A 36 -5.20 4.08 16.62
C GLU A 36 -4.37 4.95 17.56
N ALA A 37 -3.04 4.90 17.43
CA ALA A 37 -2.12 5.65 18.28
C ALA A 37 -1.93 7.11 17.83
N GLY A 38 -2.24 7.38 16.57
CA GLY A 38 -2.08 8.69 15.96
C GLY A 38 -3.36 9.53 15.97
N PRO A 39 -3.27 10.78 15.54
CA PRO A 39 -4.43 11.67 15.41
C PRO A 39 -5.34 11.24 14.25
N ALA A 40 -6.54 11.81 14.21
CA ALA A 40 -7.39 11.80 13.03
C ALA A 40 -6.68 12.49 11.84
N ASP A 41 -7.02 12.07 10.64
CA ASP A 41 -6.36 12.45 9.39
C ASP A 41 -6.85 13.79 8.80
N TRP A 42 -7.30 14.71 9.61
CA TRP A 42 -7.89 15.98 9.15
C TRP A 42 -6.90 17.01 8.60
N HIS A 43 -5.60 16.74 8.70
CA HIS A 43 -4.59 17.68 8.21
C HIS A 43 -4.57 17.74 6.68
N PRO A 44 -4.65 18.94 6.05
CA PRO A 44 -4.78 19.07 4.59
C PRO A 44 -3.71 18.33 3.78
N TYR A 45 -2.48 18.26 4.26
CA TYR A 45 -1.39 17.56 3.57
C TYR A 45 -1.53 16.03 3.54
N LEU A 46 -2.42 15.46 4.33
CA LEU A 46 -2.77 14.03 4.24
C LEU A 46 -3.72 13.75 3.06
N HIS A 47 -4.45 14.76 2.60
CA HIS A 47 -5.45 14.65 1.52
C HIS A 47 -4.96 15.22 0.18
N ILE A 48 -3.88 15.99 0.18
CA ILE A 48 -3.28 16.54 -1.04
C ILE A 48 -2.17 15.60 -1.50
N PRO A 49 -2.22 15.01 -2.72
CA PRO A 49 -1.22 14.03 -3.17
C PRO A 49 0.23 14.46 -2.98
N ALA A 50 0.59 15.70 -3.34
CA ALA A 50 1.95 16.23 -3.13
C ALA A 50 2.27 16.49 -1.64
N GLY A 51 1.28 16.46 -0.77
CA GLY A 51 1.43 16.74 0.67
C GLY A 51 2.23 15.68 1.41
N PHE A 52 2.29 14.43 0.88
CA PHE A 52 3.02 13.34 1.51
C PHE A 52 4.48 13.71 1.83
N ILE A 53 5.14 14.51 0.98
CA ILE A 53 6.52 15.00 1.20
C ILE A 53 6.63 15.79 2.51
N LYS A 54 5.57 16.52 2.90
CA LYS A 54 5.53 17.33 4.11
C LYS A 54 5.23 16.53 5.38
N VAL A 55 4.50 15.43 5.24
CA VAL A 55 4.06 14.61 6.39
C VAL A 55 4.96 13.40 6.63
N LEU A 56 5.68 12.92 5.62
CA LEU A 56 6.45 11.68 5.67
C LEU A 56 7.46 11.62 6.82
N PHE A 57 8.07 12.74 7.21
CA PHE A 57 9.02 12.85 8.33
C PHE A 57 8.50 13.74 9.47
N ASN A 58 7.21 14.05 9.47
CA ASN A 58 6.61 14.84 10.53
C ASN A 58 6.20 13.93 11.70
N PRO A 59 6.82 14.08 12.90
CA PRO A 59 6.53 13.22 14.05
C PRO A 59 5.09 13.34 14.58
N ALA A 60 4.33 14.34 14.15
CA ALA A 60 2.90 14.42 14.45
C ALA A 60 2.10 13.27 13.79
N PHE A 61 2.54 12.81 12.61
CA PHE A 61 1.83 11.81 11.78
C PHE A 61 2.64 10.54 11.52
N THR A 62 3.88 10.47 12.00
CA THR A 62 4.78 9.35 11.72
C THR A 62 5.57 8.89 12.93
N TRP A 63 5.79 7.57 12.99
CA TRP A 63 6.88 6.98 13.75
C TRP A 63 8.16 7.14 12.92
N THR A 64 9.14 7.85 13.45
CA THR A 64 10.41 8.12 12.76
C THR A 64 11.46 7.07 13.10
N TYR A 65 11.18 5.80 12.73
CA TYR A 65 12.13 4.72 12.92
C TYR A 65 13.34 4.85 12.01
N SER A 66 14.42 4.18 12.37
CA SER A 66 15.58 4.00 11.50
C SER A 66 16.14 2.58 11.64
N SER A 67 16.71 2.04 10.56
CA SER A 67 17.35 0.75 10.60
C SER A 67 18.62 0.75 11.44
N GLU A 68 19.03 -0.43 11.92
CA GLU A 68 20.39 -0.60 12.42
C GLU A 68 21.39 -0.51 11.26
N PRO A 69 22.58 0.05 11.51
CA PRO A 69 23.63 0.08 10.50
C PRO A 69 24.18 -1.33 10.24
N THR A 70 24.38 -1.66 8.98
CA THR A 70 24.94 -2.95 8.55
C THR A 70 26.06 -2.73 7.55
N SER A 71 26.88 -3.76 7.31
CA SER A 71 27.89 -3.72 6.25
C SER A 71 27.28 -3.50 4.86
N ARG A 72 26.08 -4.05 4.60
CA ARG A 72 25.33 -3.86 3.34
C ARG A 72 24.82 -2.45 3.14
N THR A 73 24.63 -1.70 4.21
CA THR A 73 24.25 -0.27 4.15
C THR A 73 25.46 0.66 4.28
N HIS A 74 26.69 0.11 4.24
CA HIS A 74 27.94 0.83 4.47
C HIS A 74 27.90 1.64 5.80
N GLY A 75 27.37 1.04 6.87
CA GLY A 75 27.26 1.65 8.18
C GLY A 75 26.18 2.75 8.30
N ARG A 76 25.36 2.95 7.26
CA ARG A 76 24.30 3.98 7.31
C ARG A 76 23.05 3.45 8.02
N ARG A 77 22.41 4.34 8.78
CA ARG A 77 21.04 4.17 9.26
C ARG A 77 20.08 4.66 8.16
N ILE A 78 19.14 3.84 7.79
CA ILE A 78 18.13 4.16 6.77
C ILE A 78 16.86 4.61 7.49
N PRO A 79 16.34 5.83 7.23
CA PRO A 79 15.05 6.27 7.78
C PRO A 79 13.93 5.34 7.34
N LEU A 80 13.08 4.94 8.28
CA LEU A 80 11.93 4.05 8.07
C LEU A 80 10.66 4.69 8.65
N PRO A 81 10.15 5.75 8.02
CA PRO A 81 8.94 6.39 8.49
C PRO A 81 7.74 5.44 8.36
N GLN A 82 6.94 5.34 9.41
CA GLN A 82 5.69 4.58 9.45
C GLN A 82 4.56 5.50 9.87
N GLY A 83 3.40 5.41 9.22
CA GLY A 83 2.26 6.24 9.54
C GLY A 83 1.77 6.04 10.97
N ARG A 84 1.51 7.14 11.65
CA ARG A 84 0.88 7.24 12.97
C ARG A 84 -0.26 8.25 12.88
N THR A 85 -1.32 7.85 12.25
CA THR A 85 -2.54 8.63 12.04
C THR A 85 -3.63 7.66 11.56
N LEU A 86 -4.88 8.08 11.57
CA LEU A 86 -5.96 7.30 10.97
C LEU A 86 -5.60 6.97 9.50
N GLY A 87 -5.68 5.68 9.13
CA GLY A 87 -5.20 5.16 7.84
C GLY A 87 -3.73 4.72 7.84
N GLY A 88 -2.95 5.02 8.90
CA GLY A 88 -1.55 4.59 9.03
C GLY A 88 -0.68 5.03 7.86
N SER A 89 0.18 4.14 7.37
CA SER A 89 1.08 4.44 6.25
C SER A 89 0.35 4.67 4.92
N THR A 90 -0.92 4.25 4.77
CA THR A 90 -1.71 4.59 3.56
C THR A 90 -2.07 6.06 3.48
N SER A 91 -2.11 6.76 4.61
CA SER A 91 -2.36 8.21 4.67
C SER A 91 -1.12 9.07 4.42
N ILE A 92 0.09 8.49 4.42
CA ILE A 92 1.35 9.22 4.24
C ILE A 92 2.20 8.71 3.08
N ASN A 93 1.74 7.71 2.31
CA ASN A 93 2.49 7.11 1.21
C ASN A 93 2.52 8.01 -0.03
N GLY A 94 3.32 7.63 -1.03
CA GLY A 94 3.45 8.34 -2.30
C GLY A 94 2.38 8.00 -3.34
N LEU A 95 1.30 7.32 -2.96
CA LEU A 95 0.16 6.96 -3.82
C LEU A 95 0.51 6.09 -5.04
N VAL A 96 1.62 5.37 -4.98
CA VAL A 96 1.99 4.41 -6.03
C VAL A 96 1.35 3.06 -5.73
N TYR A 97 0.46 2.62 -6.61
CA TYR A 97 -0.13 1.28 -6.53
C TYR A 97 0.68 0.30 -7.38
N ASN A 98 1.35 -0.63 -6.73
CA ASN A 98 2.11 -1.69 -7.39
C ASN A 98 1.94 -3.00 -6.62
N ARG A 99 1.90 -4.11 -7.35
CA ARG A 99 1.87 -5.46 -6.77
C ARG A 99 3.26 -6.08 -6.85
N GLY A 100 3.54 -7.06 -5.99
CA GLY A 100 4.70 -7.93 -6.15
C GLY A 100 4.58 -8.76 -7.44
N GLN A 101 5.71 -9.26 -7.92
CA GLN A 101 5.75 -10.18 -9.05
C GLN A 101 5.16 -11.54 -8.65
N ALA A 102 4.62 -12.29 -9.61
CA ALA A 102 4.10 -13.64 -9.36
C ALA A 102 5.15 -14.51 -8.65
N GLN A 103 6.40 -14.43 -9.08
CA GLN A 103 7.51 -15.18 -8.50
C GLN A 103 7.74 -14.89 -6.99
N ASP A 104 7.45 -13.67 -6.52
CA ASP A 104 7.62 -13.33 -5.09
C ASP A 104 6.68 -14.17 -4.22
N TYR A 105 5.43 -14.30 -4.64
CA TYR A 105 4.40 -15.08 -3.95
C TYR A 105 4.66 -16.59 -4.09
N ASP A 106 5.04 -17.05 -5.28
CA ASP A 106 5.36 -18.46 -5.53
C ASP A 106 6.58 -18.89 -4.71
N ASN A 107 7.57 -18.02 -4.53
CA ASN A 107 8.69 -18.26 -3.62
C ASN A 107 8.22 -18.39 -2.16
N TRP A 108 7.24 -17.57 -1.72
CA TRP A 108 6.70 -17.72 -0.38
C TRP A 108 6.01 -19.07 -0.20
N ALA A 109 5.21 -19.49 -1.17
CA ALA A 109 4.57 -20.82 -1.14
C ALA A 109 5.63 -21.93 -1.08
N ALA A 110 6.72 -21.84 -1.88
CA ALA A 110 7.81 -22.79 -1.90
C ALA A 110 8.59 -22.87 -0.57
N MET A 111 8.60 -21.79 0.22
CA MET A 111 9.15 -21.77 1.58
C MET A 111 8.26 -22.46 2.62
N GLY A 112 7.16 -23.09 2.21
CA GLY A 112 6.24 -23.80 3.08
C GLY A 112 4.98 -23.00 3.46
N ASN A 113 4.79 -21.82 2.91
CA ASN A 113 3.60 -20.99 3.16
C ASN A 113 2.48 -21.35 2.17
N GLY A 114 1.84 -22.49 2.36
CA GLY A 114 0.73 -22.94 1.51
C GLY A 114 -0.40 -21.90 1.47
N GLY A 115 -1.00 -21.66 0.30
CA GLY A 115 -2.05 -20.65 0.09
C GLY A 115 -1.50 -19.21 -0.15
N TRP A 116 -0.19 -19.04 -0.29
CA TRP A 116 0.44 -17.76 -0.59
C TRP A 116 1.06 -17.68 -1.99
N GLY A 117 0.84 -18.69 -2.84
CA GLY A 117 1.23 -18.63 -4.24
C GLY A 117 0.45 -17.56 -5.01
N TYR A 118 0.99 -17.11 -6.13
CA TYR A 118 0.37 -16.02 -6.89
C TYR A 118 -1.08 -16.33 -7.29
N ALA A 119 -1.36 -17.56 -7.72
CA ALA A 119 -2.72 -17.99 -8.03
C ALA A 119 -3.67 -17.92 -6.84
N ASP A 120 -3.15 -18.15 -5.62
CA ASP A 120 -3.95 -18.11 -4.39
C ASP A 120 -4.28 -16.66 -3.98
N VAL A 121 -3.32 -15.72 -4.15
CA VAL A 121 -3.47 -14.32 -3.70
C VAL A 121 -4.12 -13.41 -4.73
N LEU A 122 -4.04 -13.73 -6.03
CA LEU A 122 -4.60 -12.93 -7.11
C LEU A 122 -6.10 -12.61 -6.95
N PRO A 123 -6.99 -13.55 -6.56
CA PRO A 123 -8.40 -13.26 -6.34
C PRO A 123 -8.64 -12.19 -5.25
N TYR A 124 -7.77 -12.11 -4.25
CA TYR A 124 -7.85 -11.09 -3.19
C TYR A 124 -7.43 -9.71 -3.71
N PHE A 125 -6.41 -9.64 -4.56
CA PHE A 125 -6.03 -8.40 -5.23
C PHE A 125 -7.16 -7.88 -6.12
N GLN A 126 -7.75 -8.76 -6.93
CA GLN A 126 -8.88 -8.42 -7.79
C GLN A 126 -10.09 -7.94 -6.98
N ARG A 127 -10.44 -8.63 -5.91
CA ARG A 127 -11.56 -8.26 -5.04
C ARG A 127 -11.38 -6.90 -4.35
N THR A 128 -10.15 -6.49 -4.11
CA THR A 128 -9.85 -5.23 -3.42
C THR A 128 -9.80 -4.04 -4.37
N GLU A 129 -9.40 -4.26 -5.62
CA GLU A 129 -9.09 -3.23 -6.61
C GLU A 129 -10.33 -2.80 -7.42
N ALA A 130 -10.45 -1.48 -7.67
CA ALA A 130 -11.32 -0.91 -8.69
C ALA A 130 -10.47 -0.11 -9.67
N TYR A 131 -10.06 -0.74 -10.79
CA TYR A 131 -9.21 -0.14 -11.81
C TYR A 131 -9.83 -0.28 -13.21
N GLY A 132 -9.94 0.81 -13.96
CA GLY A 132 -10.58 0.83 -15.29
C GLY A 132 -9.71 0.32 -16.44
N GLY A 133 -8.40 0.11 -16.23
CA GLY A 133 -7.46 -0.32 -17.25
C GLY A 133 -6.93 -1.74 -17.03
N GLY A 134 -6.01 -2.18 -17.91
CA GLY A 134 -5.35 -3.48 -17.83
C GLY A 134 -6.23 -4.66 -18.19
N GLU A 135 -5.67 -5.87 -18.13
CA GLU A 135 -6.34 -7.12 -18.50
C GLU A 135 -7.20 -7.64 -17.34
N ASP A 136 -8.43 -8.08 -17.63
CA ASP A 136 -9.39 -8.61 -16.64
C ASP A 136 -8.85 -9.84 -15.89
N ALA A 137 -7.97 -10.61 -16.52
CA ALA A 137 -7.32 -11.75 -15.88
C ALA A 137 -6.51 -11.37 -14.64
N TYR A 138 -6.05 -10.10 -14.54
CA TYR A 138 -5.18 -9.65 -13.45
C TYR A 138 -5.76 -8.51 -12.63
N ARG A 139 -6.75 -7.79 -13.14
CA ARG A 139 -7.27 -6.56 -12.54
C ARG A 139 -8.67 -6.72 -11.97
N GLY A 140 -8.93 -6.01 -10.86
CA GLY A 140 -10.25 -5.90 -10.26
C GLY A 140 -11.00 -4.67 -10.75
N ARG A 141 -12.35 -4.75 -10.79
CA ARG A 141 -13.22 -3.68 -11.31
C ARG A 141 -14.09 -3.05 -10.24
N ASP A 142 -14.50 -3.82 -9.24
CA ASP A 142 -15.56 -3.46 -8.31
C ASP A 142 -15.08 -3.42 -6.85
N GLY A 143 -13.76 -3.37 -6.62
CA GLY A 143 -13.20 -3.32 -5.27
C GLY A 143 -13.34 -1.94 -4.61
N SER A 144 -13.07 -1.88 -3.33
CA SER A 144 -13.15 -0.65 -2.54
C SER A 144 -11.95 0.30 -2.74
N LEU A 145 -10.82 -0.22 -3.24
CA LEU A 145 -9.62 0.57 -3.52
C LEU A 145 -9.64 1.07 -4.95
N VAL A 146 -9.97 2.34 -5.12
CA VAL A 146 -9.95 2.98 -6.44
C VAL A 146 -8.51 3.24 -6.88
N VAL A 147 -8.17 2.70 -8.05
CA VAL A 147 -6.87 2.88 -8.71
C VAL A 147 -7.09 3.59 -10.04
N SER A 148 -6.28 4.60 -10.32
CA SER A 148 -6.37 5.36 -11.57
C SER A 148 -4.99 5.63 -12.14
N ASP A 149 -4.92 5.79 -13.46
CA ASP A 149 -3.73 6.34 -14.10
C ASP A 149 -3.53 7.80 -13.72
N MET A 150 -2.28 8.27 -13.77
CA MET A 150 -1.99 9.69 -13.62
C MET A 150 -2.69 10.50 -14.71
N SER A 151 -3.53 11.46 -14.29
CA SER A 151 -4.26 12.34 -15.20
C SER A 151 -3.36 13.34 -15.95
N TRP A 152 -2.17 13.61 -15.42
CA TRP A 152 -1.22 14.55 -16.01
C TRP A 152 0.17 13.92 -16.09
N LYS A 153 0.78 14.01 -17.29
CA LYS A 153 2.14 13.54 -17.55
C LYS A 153 3.03 14.72 -17.91
N HIS A 154 4.14 14.88 -17.19
CA HIS A 154 5.09 15.92 -17.52
C HIS A 154 5.82 15.58 -18.82
N PRO A 155 6.00 16.52 -19.78
CA PRO A 155 6.67 16.24 -21.06
C PRO A 155 8.06 15.61 -20.93
N ILE A 156 8.80 15.91 -19.85
CA ILE A 156 10.11 15.30 -19.60
C ILE A 156 10.02 13.78 -19.36
N CYS A 157 8.90 13.27 -18.87
CA CYS A 157 8.70 11.84 -18.70
C CYS A 157 8.62 11.13 -20.05
N GLU A 158 7.93 11.74 -21.01
CA GLU A 158 7.84 11.21 -22.37
C GLU A 158 9.22 11.25 -23.08
N GLN A 159 9.99 12.32 -22.88
CA GLN A 159 11.35 12.42 -23.41
C GLN A 159 12.28 11.38 -22.78
N PHE A 160 12.17 11.13 -21.48
CA PHE A 160 12.93 10.09 -20.79
C PHE A 160 12.61 8.70 -21.35
N ILE A 161 11.31 8.40 -21.52
CA ILE A 161 10.84 7.13 -22.09
C ILE A 161 11.35 6.98 -23.54
N ALA A 162 11.26 8.04 -24.35
CA ALA A 162 11.76 8.02 -25.73
C ALA A 162 13.27 7.78 -25.77
N GLY A 163 14.04 8.38 -24.86
CA GLY A 163 15.47 8.14 -24.71
C GLY A 163 15.79 6.69 -24.34
N ALA A 164 15.04 6.11 -23.43
CA ALA A 164 15.17 4.70 -23.07
C ALA A 164 14.87 3.77 -24.26
N HIS A 165 13.83 4.06 -25.02
CA HIS A 165 13.50 3.33 -26.25
C HIS A 165 14.63 3.41 -27.30
N ALA A 166 15.25 4.57 -27.48
CA ALA A 166 16.37 4.74 -28.37
C ALA A 166 17.61 3.90 -28.00
N LEU A 167 17.72 3.54 -26.71
CA LEU A 167 18.74 2.64 -26.17
C LEU A 167 18.33 1.15 -26.19
N GLY A 168 17.21 0.80 -26.84
CA GLY A 168 16.71 -0.57 -26.93
C GLY A 168 15.95 -1.06 -25.71
N LEU A 169 15.66 -0.21 -24.73
CA LEU A 169 14.82 -0.54 -23.59
C LEU A 169 13.35 -0.33 -23.97
N SER A 170 12.47 -1.24 -23.56
CA SER A 170 11.03 -1.09 -23.75
C SER A 170 10.30 -0.92 -22.43
N LEU A 171 9.11 -0.31 -22.47
CA LEU A 171 8.22 -0.17 -21.28
C LEU A 171 7.82 -1.52 -20.67
N ILE A 172 7.78 -2.58 -21.45
CA ILE A 172 7.54 -3.94 -21.01
C ILE A 172 8.54 -4.38 -19.93
N HIS A 173 9.78 -3.92 -19.99
CA HIS A 173 10.79 -4.23 -18.98
C HIS A 173 10.60 -3.48 -17.66
N ILE A 174 9.71 -2.49 -17.63
CA ILE A 174 9.51 -1.60 -16.48
C ILE A 174 8.14 -1.84 -15.81
N SER A 175 7.09 -2.12 -16.61
CA SER A 175 5.70 -2.08 -16.15
C SER A 175 4.99 -3.43 -16.15
N GLU A 176 5.50 -4.43 -16.85
CA GLU A 176 4.93 -5.78 -16.83
C GLU A 176 5.83 -6.72 -16.05
N PRO A 177 5.29 -7.47 -15.07
CA PRO A 177 6.00 -8.61 -14.53
C PRO A 177 6.28 -9.55 -15.70
N THR A 178 7.54 -9.90 -15.89
CA THR A 178 7.98 -10.90 -16.87
C THR A 178 7.08 -12.12 -16.74
N ARG A 179 6.50 -12.54 -17.86
CA ARG A 179 5.75 -13.77 -17.99
C ARG A 179 6.57 -14.97 -17.58
#